data_2f5c7e23deef77f79a8c6af8f5b70f3c
#
_entry.id   2f5c7e23deef77f79a8c6af8f5b70f3c
#
_cell.length_a   1.000
_cell.length_b   1.000
_cell.length_c   1.000
_cell.angle_alpha   90.00
_cell.angle_beta   90.00
_cell.angle_gamma   90.00
#
_symmetry.space_group_name_H-M   'P 1'
#
loop_
_entity.id
_entity.type
_entity.pdbx_description
1 polymer ?
#
loop_
_entity_poly.entity_id
_entity_poly.type
_entity_poly.pdbx_seq_one_letter_code
_entity_poly.pdbx_strand_id
1 'polypeptide(L)'
;NKIMKTSARNQFSGTVLAVKTGAVNSEISIGLPGGQTLTATVTNESCEELALAQGRAVIALVKSSHIIVATDLAHIRLSARNQIEGIIEHIERGAVNALVSINAGEGVCLTAGITIQSAENLDLHPGQRATAIFKAGSVILGVLV
;
A
#
# COMPACT_ATOMS: atom_id res chain seq x y z
N ASN A 1 -6.06 3.23 -16.62
CA ASN A 1 -5.24 3.97 -17.55
C ASN A 1 -3.82 4.15 -17.05
N LYS A 2 -2.90 3.61 -17.79
CA LYS A 2 -1.50 3.67 -17.35
C LYS A 2 -0.84 4.93 -17.89
N ILE A 3 -0.53 5.87 -17.03
CA ILE A 3 0.06 7.14 -17.39
C ILE A 3 1.55 7.19 -17.05
N MET A 4 2.06 6.17 -16.38
CA MET A 4 3.45 6.13 -15.98
C MET A 4 3.93 4.69 -16.03
N LYS A 5 5.18 4.50 -16.40
CA LYS A 5 5.81 3.17 -16.41
C LYS A 5 6.80 3.11 -15.26
N THR A 6 6.68 2.09 -14.44
CA THR A 6 7.52 1.92 -13.27
C THR A 6 7.62 0.44 -12.93
N SER A 7 8.66 0.08 -12.22
CA SER A 7 8.86 -1.29 -11.74
C SER A 7 8.08 -1.57 -10.47
N ALA A 8 7.42 -0.58 -9.89
CA ALA A 8 6.61 -0.80 -8.69
C ALA A 8 5.40 -1.66 -9.05
N ARG A 9 5.17 -2.70 -8.26
CA ARG A 9 4.03 -3.59 -8.50
C ARG A 9 2.72 -3.01 -7.98
N ASN A 10 2.80 -2.07 -7.03
CA ASN A 10 1.63 -1.46 -6.43
C ASN A 10 1.54 0.00 -6.86
N GLN A 11 0.56 0.29 -7.69
CA GLN A 11 0.27 1.64 -8.17
C GLN A 11 -1.21 1.89 -7.98
N PHE A 12 -1.54 2.89 -7.20
CA PHE A 12 -2.93 3.21 -6.90
C PHE A 12 -3.23 4.64 -7.27
N SER A 13 -4.31 4.84 -8.02
CA SER A 13 -4.85 6.18 -8.25
C SER A 13 -5.78 6.53 -7.11
N GLY A 14 -5.63 7.72 -6.58
CA GLY A 14 -6.46 8.14 -5.46
C GLY A 14 -6.59 9.65 -5.40
N THR A 15 -7.26 10.10 -4.35
CA THR A 15 -7.51 11.52 -4.13
C THR A 15 -7.09 11.87 -2.71
N VAL A 16 -6.38 12.99 -2.56
CA VAL A 16 -5.99 13.46 -1.24
C VAL A 16 -7.23 13.84 -0.45
N LEU A 17 -7.40 13.23 0.71
CA LEU A 17 -8.52 13.54 1.61
C LEU A 17 -8.14 14.60 2.63
N ALA A 18 -6.90 14.58 3.10
CA ALA A 18 -6.44 15.51 4.13
C ALA A 18 -4.92 15.58 4.12
N VAL A 19 -4.41 16.74 4.55
CA VAL A 19 -2.97 16.96 4.73
C VAL A 19 -2.77 17.45 6.17
N LYS A 20 -1.95 16.73 6.92
CA LYS A 20 -1.61 17.11 8.27
C LYS A 20 -0.13 17.50 8.30
N THR A 21 0.15 18.79 8.40
CA THR A 21 1.52 19.31 8.35
C THR A 21 2.18 19.20 9.69
N GLY A 22 3.36 18.59 9.73
CA GLY A 22 4.19 18.54 10.93
C GLY A 22 5.37 19.48 10.81
N ALA A 23 6.34 19.33 11.70
CA ALA A 23 7.51 20.22 11.73
C ALA A 23 8.43 19.98 10.52
N VAL A 24 8.60 18.74 10.09
CA VAL A 24 9.48 18.37 8.98
C VAL A 24 8.73 17.62 7.90
N ASN A 25 7.83 16.74 8.32
CA ASN A 25 7.07 15.89 7.40
C ASN A 25 5.59 16.21 7.49
N SER A 26 4.88 15.88 6.41
CA SER A 26 3.43 15.96 6.36
C SER A 26 2.87 14.56 6.22
N GLU A 27 1.71 14.33 6.82
CA GLU A 27 0.97 13.09 6.70
C GLU A 27 -0.19 13.31 5.75
N ILE A 28 -0.24 12.51 4.70
CA ILE A 28 -1.23 12.66 3.63
C ILE A 28 -2.18 11.47 3.68
N SER A 29 -3.47 11.75 3.79
CA SER A 29 -4.51 10.71 3.73
C SER A 29 -5.04 10.68 2.31
N ILE A 30 -5.09 9.49 1.70
CA ILE A 30 -5.47 9.31 0.31
C ILE A 30 -6.62 8.31 0.26
N GLY A 31 -7.72 8.70 -0.40
CA GLY A 31 -8.85 7.81 -0.62
C GLY A 31 -8.68 7.03 -1.90
N LEU A 32 -8.89 5.72 -1.83
CA LEU A 32 -8.86 4.82 -2.99
C LEU A 32 -10.28 4.54 -3.47
N PRO A 33 -10.43 4.06 -4.72
CA PRO A 33 -11.78 3.84 -5.29
C PRO A 33 -12.66 2.89 -4.47
N GLY A 34 -12.08 1.93 -3.77
CA GLY A 34 -12.84 0.98 -2.97
C GLY A 34 -13.18 1.47 -1.58
N GLY A 35 -12.91 2.73 -1.26
CA GLY A 35 -13.16 3.27 0.07
C GLY A 35 -12.03 3.06 1.06
N GLN A 36 -10.98 2.33 0.67
CA GLN A 36 -9.81 2.19 1.52
C GLN A 36 -9.08 3.52 1.60
N THR A 37 -8.36 3.72 2.70
CA THR A 37 -7.56 4.92 2.90
C THR A 37 -6.10 4.53 3.05
N LEU A 38 -5.25 5.18 2.28
CA LEU A 38 -3.80 5.07 2.45
C LEU A 38 -3.27 6.30 3.18
N THR A 39 -2.26 6.08 4.00
CA THR A 39 -1.55 7.17 4.66
C THR A 39 -0.12 7.19 4.14
N ALA A 40 0.33 8.35 3.69
CA ALA A 40 1.70 8.55 3.23
C ALA A 40 2.36 9.62 4.07
N THR A 41 3.63 9.42 4.41
CA THR A 41 4.44 10.44 5.07
C THR A 41 5.44 10.95 4.05
N VAL A 42 5.37 12.25 3.78
CA VAL A 42 6.27 12.90 2.83
C VAL A 42 6.89 14.13 3.50
N THR A 43 8.04 14.59 2.98
CA THR A 43 8.63 15.80 3.53
C THR A 43 7.74 17.00 3.22
N ASN A 44 7.82 18.03 4.07
CA ASN A 44 7.06 19.24 3.81
C ASN A 44 7.47 19.87 2.48
N GLU A 45 8.75 19.75 2.13
CA GLU A 45 9.25 20.25 0.85
C GLU A 45 8.55 19.53 -0.32
N SER A 46 8.46 18.20 -0.28
CA SER A 46 7.78 17.44 -1.32
C SER A 46 6.30 17.79 -1.39
N CYS A 47 5.68 17.96 -0.21
CA CYS A 47 4.28 18.34 -0.15
C CYS A 47 4.01 19.66 -0.87
N GLU A 48 4.91 20.63 -0.69
CA GLU A 48 4.80 21.92 -1.36
C GLU A 48 5.07 21.81 -2.86
N GLU A 49 6.12 21.09 -3.24
CA GLU A 49 6.49 20.94 -4.64
C GLU A 49 5.39 20.28 -5.45
N LEU A 50 4.73 19.27 -4.86
CA LEU A 50 3.65 18.56 -5.54
C LEU A 50 2.31 19.23 -5.35
N ALA A 51 2.26 20.31 -4.57
CA ALA A 51 1.03 21.04 -4.27
C ALA A 51 -0.05 20.11 -3.74
N LEU A 52 0.31 19.27 -2.78
CA LEU A 52 -0.62 18.31 -2.19
C LEU A 52 -1.63 19.04 -1.31
N ALA A 53 -2.90 18.86 -1.60
CA ALA A 53 -3.98 19.50 -0.87
C ALA A 53 -5.24 18.65 -1.07
N GLN A 54 -6.20 18.85 -0.20
CA GLN A 54 -7.47 18.13 -0.29
C GLN A 54 -8.05 18.26 -1.68
N GLY A 55 -8.45 17.13 -2.26
CA GLY A 55 -9.04 17.08 -3.59
C GLY A 55 -8.05 16.82 -4.71
N ARG A 56 -6.74 16.86 -4.42
CA ARG A 56 -5.73 16.63 -5.45
C ARG A 56 -5.69 15.16 -5.85
N ALA A 57 -5.71 14.89 -7.16
CA ALA A 57 -5.54 13.54 -7.67
C ALA A 57 -4.06 13.16 -7.58
N VAL A 58 -3.81 11.96 -7.08
CA VAL A 58 -2.44 11.48 -6.88
C VAL A 58 -2.33 10.03 -7.32
N ILE A 59 -1.09 9.61 -7.55
CA ILE A 59 -0.75 8.21 -7.75
C ILE A 59 0.16 7.81 -6.59
N ALA A 60 -0.17 6.70 -5.94
CA ALA A 60 0.62 6.17 -4.84
C ALA A 60 1.35 4.92 -5.31
N LEU A 61 2.64 4.85 -5.01
CA LEU A 61 3.48 3.71 -5.35
C LEU A 61 4.00 3.07 -4.08
N VAL A 62 3.96 1.74 -4.02
CA VAL A 62 4.53 1.00 -2.89
C VAL A 62 5.29 -0.19 -3.45
N LYS A 63 6.55 -0.33 -3.03
CA LYS A 63 7.36 -1.47 -3.43
C LYS A 63 6.84 -2.74 -2.78
N SER A 64 6.71 -3.81 -3.56
CA SER A 64 6.14 -5.07 -3.03
C SER A 64 6.90 -5.61 -1.84
N SER A 65 8.22 -5.43 -1.81
CA SER A 65 9.05 -5.92 -0.70
C SER A 65 8.86 -5.11 0.59
N HIS A 66 8.16 -3.99 0.54
CA HIS A 66 7.85 -3.19 1.73
C HIS A 66 6.51 -3.56 2.36
N ILE A 67 5.78 -4.48 1.75
CA ILE A 67 4.48 -4.90 2.26
C ILE A 67 4.63 -6.21 3.03
N ILE A 68 4.19 -6.20 4.27
CA ILE A 68 4.19 -7.37 5.14
C ILE A 68 2.80 -8.01 5.04
N VAL A 69 2.75 -9.33 4.96
CA VAL A 69 1.49 -10.06 4.96
C VAL A 69 1.29 -10.66 6.36
N ALA A 70 0.13 -10.42 6.93
CA ALA A 70 -0.19 -10.97 8.24
C ALA A 70 -1.56 -11.62 8.22
N THR A 71 -1.72 -12.63 9.07
CA THR A 71 -2.99 -13.30 9.31
C THR A 71 -3.24 -13.26 10.82
N ASP A 72 -4.49 -13.43 11.22
CA ASP A 72 -4.83 -13.55 12.65
C ASP A 72 -4.44 -12.35 13.50
N LEU A 73 -4.86 -11.14 13.07
CA LEU A 73 -4.56 -9.93 13.81
C LEU A 73 -5.63 -9.54 14.83
N ALA A 74 -6.53 -10.46 15.18
CA ALA A 74 -7.70 -10.15 16.00
C ALA A 74 -7.36 -9.56 17.37
N HIS A 75 -6.23 -9.94 17.95
CA HIS A 75 -5.86 -9.51 19.31
C HIS A 75 -4.58 -8.68 19.32
N ILE A 76 -4.16 -8.14 18.20
CA ILE A 76 -2.91 -7.39 18.08
C ILE A 76 -3.18 -6.02 17.45
N ARG A 77 -2.58 -4.98 18.01
CA ARG A 77 -2.58 -3.65 17.43
C ARG A 77 -1.18 -3.33 16.97
N LEU A 78 -1.08 -2.87 15.74
CA LEU A 78 0.21 -2.54 15.13
C LEU A 78 0.32 -1.04 14.93
N SER A 79 1.56 -0.53 14.97
CA SER A 79 1.82 0.89 14.78
C SER A 79 1.84 1.30 13.31
N ALA A 80 1.83 0.35 12.38
CA ALA A 80 1.85 0.69 10.96
C ALA A 80 0.57 1.42 10.58
N ARG A 81 0.72 2.53 9.86
CA ARG A 81 -0.42 3.36 9.47
C ARG A 81 -1.26 2.73 8.37
N ASN A 82 -0.69 1.82 7.59
CA ASN A 82 -1.41 1.17 6.51
C ASN A 82 -1.59 -0.31 6.83
N GLN A 83 -2.85 -0.71 7.00
CA GLN A 83 -3.25 -2.07 7.27
C GLN A 83 -4.52 -2.31 6.47
N ILE A 84 -4.38 -3.00 5.34
CA ILE A 84 -5.50 -3.20 4.42
C ILE A 84 -5.80 -4.67 4.32
N GLU A 85 -7.01 -5.04 4.76
CA GLU A 85 -7.45 -6.42 4.77
C GLU A 85 -8.08 -6.79 3.44
N GLY A 86 -7.85 -8.02 3.01
CA GLY A 86 -8.45 -8.53 1.79
C GLY A 86 -8.35 -10.04 1.74
N ILE A 87 -8.57 -10.58 0.55
CA ILE A 87 -8.54 -12.01 0.29
C ILE A 87 -7.38 -12.31 -0.65
N ILE A 88 -6.57 -13.30 -0.31
CA ILE A 88 -5.48 -13.73 -1.20
C ILE A 88 -6.10 -14.35 -2.45
N GLU A 89 -5.74 -13.79 -3.61
CA GLU A 89 -6.23 -14.30 -4.89
C GLU A 89 -5.21 -15.22 -5.55
N HIS A 90 -3.93 -14.90 -5.40
CA HIS A 90 -2.90 -15.58 -6.18
C HIS A 90 -1.60 -15.54 -5.41
N ILE A 91 -0.83 -16.63 -5.51
CA ILE A 91 0.53 -16.71 -4.98
C ILE A 91 1.42 -17.20 -6.09
N GLU A 92 2.37 -16.38 -6.49
CA GLU A 92 3.35 -16.75 -7.51
C GLU A 92 4.64 -17.13 -6.80
N ARG A 93 4.99 -18.41 -6.85
CA ARG A 93 6.13 -18.94 -6.10
C ARG A 93 7.37 -18.99 -6.98
N GLY A 94 8.45 -18.36 -6.51
CA GLY A 94 9.76 -18.48 -7.11
C GLY A 94 10.63 -19.42 -6.28
N ALA A 95 11.93 -19.45 -6.57
CA ALA A 95 12.85 -20.31 -5.86
C ALA A 95 13.08 -19.84 -4.42
N VAL A 96 13.14 -18.53 -4.22
CA VAL A 96 13.48 -17.93 -2.92
C VAL A 96 12.32 -17.06 -2.40
N ASN A 97 11.63 -16.39 -3.30
CA ASN A 97 10.59 -15.43 -2.95
C ASN A 97 9.25 -15.80 -3.56
N ALA A 98 8.20 -15.23 -3.01
CA ALA A 98 6.85 -15.38 -3.53
C ALA A 98 6.20 -14.00 -3.63
N LEU A 99 5.31 -13.84 -4.61
CA LEU A 99 4.47 -12.65 -4.74
C LEU A 99 3.05 -13.04 -4.35
N VAL A 100 2.51 -12.35 -3.36
CA VAL A 100 1.18 -12.63 -2.84
C VAL A 100 0.26 -11.48 -3.23
N SER A 101 -0.80 -11.78 -3.98
CA SER A 101 -1.77 -10.78 -4.40
C SER A 101 -2.98 -10.83 -3.50
N ILE A 102 -3.30 -9.70 -2.87
CA ILE A 102 -4.41 -9.57 -1.94
C ILE A 102 -5.43 -8.62 -2.55
N ASN A 103 -6.65 -9.12 -2.75
CA ASN A 103 -7.75 -8.32 -3.29
C ASN A 103 -8.49 -7.67 -2.15
N ALA A 104 -8.43 -6.34 -2.09
CA ALA A 104 -9.09 -5.56 -1.04
C ALA A 104 -10.47 -5.05 -1.49
N GLY A 105 -10.92 -5.43 -2.69
CA GLY A 105 -12.21 -5.02 -3.20
C GLY A 105 -12.14 -3.83 -4.15
N GLU A 106 -13.15 -3.70 -5.01
CA GLU A 106 -13.33 -2.56 -5.91
C GLU A 106 -12.12 -2.28 -6.79
N GLY A 107 -11.46 -3.33 -7.25
CA GLY A 107 -10.30 -3.20 -8.12
C GLY A 107 -9.01 -2.86 -7.41
N VAL A 108 -9.01 -2.79 -6.09
CA VAL A 108 -7.81 -2.50 -5.31
C VAL A 108 -7.13 -3.82 -4.95
N CYS A 109 -5.96 -4.04 -5.52
CA CYS A 109 -5.19 -5.26 -5.29
C CYS A 109 -3.78 -4.87 -4.86
N LEU A 110 -3.30 -5.48 -3.78
CA LEU A 110 -1.95 -5.25 -3.27
C LEU A 110 -1.11 -6.49 -3.50
N THR A 111 0.11 -6.29 -3.97
CA THR A 111 1.04 -7.39 -4.20
C THR A 111 2.20 -7.24 -3.23
N ALA A 112 2.40 -8.26 -2.40
CA ALA A 112 3.48 -8.30 -1.42
C ALA A 112 4.55 -9.28 -1.87
N GLY A 113 5.83 -8.87 -1.75
CA GLY A 113 6.96 -9.75 -2.02
C GLY A 113 7.51 -10.27 -0.72
N ILE A 114 7.40 -11.57 -0.49
CA ILE A 114 7.84 -12.21 0.75
C ILE A 114 8.73 -13.39 0.42
N THR A 115 9.37 -13.96 1.46
CA THR A 115 10.19 -15.17 1.24
C THR A 115 9.27 -16.38 1.09
N ILE A 116 9.75 -17.38 0.37
CA ILE A 116 9.03 -18.66 0.26
C ILE A 116 8.82 -19.26 1.64
N GLN A 117 9.83 -19.15 2.51
CA GLN A 117 9.74 -19.71 3.86
C GLN A 117 8.59 -19.03 4.64
N SER A 118 8.44 -17.71 4.51
CA SER A 118 7.33 -17.00 5.17
C SER A 118 5.98 -17.48 4.64
N ALA A 119 5.89 -17.67 3.32
CA ALA A 119 4.63 -18.13 2.72
C ALA A 119 4.27 -19.51 3.26
N GLU A 120 5.25 -20.38 3.43
CA GLU A 120 5.03 -21.73 3.96
C GLU A 120 4.70 -21.71 5.44
N ASN A 121 5.45 -20.91 6.23
CA ASN A 121 5.22 -20.85 7.67
C ASN A 121 3.83 -20.32 8.00
N LEU A 122 3.31 -19.40 7.19
CA LEU A 122 1.97 -18.85 7.37
C LEU A 122 0.89 -19.67 6.67
N ASP A 123 1.29 -20.70 5.93
CA ASP A 123 0.38 -21.53 5.16
C ASP A 123 -0.54 -20.67 4.26
N LEU A 124 0.07 -19.73 3.55
CA LEU A 124 -0.70 -18.82 2.71
C LEU A 124 -1.24 -19.55 1.48
N HIS A 125 -2.51 -19.28 1.16
CA HIS A 125 -3.16 -19.91 0.02
C HIS A 125 -4.30 -19.01 -0.50
N PRO A 126 -4.67 -19.18 -1.77
CA PRO A 126 -5.80 -18.41 -2.32
C PRO A 126 -7.08 -18.66 -1.53
N GLY A 127 -7.87 -17.62 -1.38
CA GLY A 127 -9.12 -17.67 -0.63
C GLY A 127 -8.98 -17.30 0.84
N GLN A 128 -7.76 -17.22 1.33
CA GLN A 128 -7.49 -16.92 2.72
C GLN A 128 -7.57 -15.42 2.97
N ARG A 129 -8.13 -15.04 4.12
CA ARG A 129 -8.14 -13.63 4.55
C ARG A 129 -6.75 -13.25 5.04
N ALA A 130 -6.27 -12.10 4.62
CA ALA A 130 -4.95 -11.61 5.01
C ALA A 130 -4.94 -10.10 5.03
N THR A 131 -3.98 -9.52 5.75
CA THR A 131 -3.84 -8.07 5.86
C THR A 131 -2.49 -7.66 5.30
N ALA A 132 -2.50 -6.68 4.40
CA ALA A 132 -1.28 -6.06 3.88
C ALA A 132 -0.92 -4.91 4.81
N ILE A 133 0.33 -4.92 5.28
CA ILE A 133 0.81 -3.96 6.27
C ILE A 133 2.03 -3.25 5.71
N PHE A 134 2.02 -1.92 5.72
CA PHE A 134 3.19 -1.17 5.27
C PHE A 134 3.22 0.21 5.91
N LYS A 135 4.43 0.74 6.01
CA LYS A 135 4.65 2.03 6.67
C LYS A 135 4.23 3.18 5.76
N ALA A 136 3.74 4.25 6.38
CA ALA A 136 3.40 5.46 5.64
C ALA A 136 4.63 6.02 4.90
N GLY A 137 5.82 5.86 5.49
CA GLY A 137 7.06 6.30 4.84
C GLY A 137 7.47 5.50 3.63
N SER A 138 6.83 4.35 3.39
CA SER A 138 7.12 3.51 2.22
C SER A 138 6.26 3.89 1.02
N VAL A 139 5.32 4.80 1.17
CA VAL A 139 4.43 5.24 0.09
C VAL A 139 5.04 6.42 -0.62
N ILE A 140 5.19 6.30 -1.93
CA ILE A 140 5.70 7.38 -2.77
C ILE A 140 4.52 7.98 -3.52
N LEU A 141 4.40 9.30 -3.50
CA LEU A 141 3.30 9.99 -4.17
C LEU A 141 3.79 10.70 -5.42
N GLY A 142 2.95 10.68 -6.45
CA GLY A 142 3.15 11.43 -7.66
C GLY A 142 1.89 12.15 -8.07
N VAL A 143 2.04 13.21 -8.85
CA VAL A 143 0.92 13.97 -9.40
C VAL A 143 1.15 14.17 -10.89
N LEU A 144 0.06 14.37 -11.62
CA LEU A 144 0.15 14.75 -13.04
C LEU A 144 0.48 16.22 -13.14
N VAL A 145 1.39 16.54 -14.04
CA VAL A 145 1.78 17.92 -14.29
C VAL A 145 1.47 18.31 -15.74
#